data_fb8c47ac39cd9bd30c3c8592ff4f3535
#
_entry.id   fb8c47ac39cd9bd30c3c8592ff4f3535
#
_cell.length_a   1.000
_cell.length_b   1.000
_cell.length_c   1.000
_cell.angle_alpha   90.00
_cell.angle_beta   90.00
_cell.angle_gamma   90.00
#
_symmetry.space_group_name_H-M   'P 1'
#
loop_
_entity.id
_entity.type
_entity.pdbx_description
1 polymer ?
#
loop_
_entity_poly.entity_id
_entity_poly.type
_entity_poly.pdbx_seq_one_letter_code
_entity_poly.pdbx_strand_id
1 'polypeptide(L)'
;MAIDSLTEYQKKAASTAIYSINQQINYPALGLAGEVGEVCNKLKKLIRDDITLDDIRDDLKSELGDCLWYLAVLARDLELSWMRSQNKTYRN
;
A
#
# COMPACT_ATOMS: atom_id res chain seq x y z
N MET A 1 2.55 16.19 11.78
CA MET A 1 1.13 16.05 12.10
C MET A 1 0.71 14.59 11.98
N ALA A 2 0.00 14.12 12.98
CA ALA A 2 -0.47 12.74 12.97
C ALA A 2 -1.54 12.54 11.91
N ILE A 3 -1.59 11.34 11.32
CA ILE A 3 -2.63 10.95 10.38
C ILE A 3 -3.62 10.07 11.14
N ASP A 4 -4.85 10.57 11.30
CA ASP A 4 -5.85 9.95 12.15
C ASP A 4 -6.81 9.03 11.41
N SER A 5 -6.79 9.05 10.08
CA SER A 5 -7.73 8.25 9.31
C SER A 5 -7.13 7.82 7.97
N LEU A 6 -7.72 6.79 7.39
CA LEU A 6 -7.32 6.34 6.06
C LEU A 6 -7.59 7.39 5.00
N THR A 7 -8.65 8.17 5.18
CA THR A 7 -8.97 9.27 4.26
C THR A 7 -7.87 10.33 4.26
N GLU A 8 -7.39 10.70 5.45
CA GLU A 8 -6.28 11.66 5.56
C GLU A 8 -5.01 11.08 4.94
N TYR A 9 -4.74 9.81 5.20
CA TYR A 9 -3.58 9.16 4.62
C TYR A 9 -3.66 9.18 3.09
N GLN A 10 -4.84 8.90 2.53
CA GLN A 10 -5.04 8.91 1.08
C GLN A 10 -4.71 10.27 0.49
N LYS A 11 -5.16 11.34 1.13
CA LYS A 11 -4.86 12.70 0.67
C LYS A 11 -3.36 12.99 0.70
N LYS A 12 -2.70 12.59 1.78
CA LYS A 12 -1.25 12.78 1.91
C LYS A 12 -0.50 11.98 0.87
N ALA A 13 -0.87 10.73 0.68
CA ALA A 13 -0.23 9.87 -0.30
C ALA A 13 -0.40 10.45 -1.71
N ALA A 14 -1.61 10.89 -2.03
CA ALA A 14 -1.89 11.48 -3.34
C ALA A 14 -1.02 12.70 -3.62
N SER A 15 -0.72 13.50 -2.60
CA SER A 15 0.09 14.69 -2.76
C SER A 15 1.54 14.38 -3.15
N THR A 16 1.99 13.14 -2.93
CA THR A 16 3.34 12.72 -3.28
C THR A 16 3.41 11.90 -4.55
N ALA A 17 2.26 11.62 -5.18
CA ALA A 17 2.22 10.86 -6.43
C ALA A 17 2.61 11.79 -7.59
N ILE A 18 3.65 11.41 -8.32
CA ILE A 18 4.23 12.27 -9.35
C ILE A 18 4.23 11.65 -10.75
N TYR A 19 3.58 10.49 -10.93
CA TYR A 19 3.50 9.88 -12.25
C TYR A 19 2.49 10.63 -13.13
N SER A 20 2.64 10.49 -14.46
CA SER A 20 1.79 11.22 -15.39
C SER A 20 0.36 10.70 -15.38
N ILE A 21 -0.56 11.53 -15.87
CA ILE A 21 -1.97 11.17 -15.92
C ILE A 21 -2.22 9.93 -16.78
N ASN A 22 -1.36 9.70 -17.78
CA ASN A 22 -1.50 8.52 -18.63
C ASN A 22 -1.18 7.22 -17.89
N GLN A 23 -0.54 7.33 -16.75
CA GLN A 23 -0.14 6.18 -15.93
C GLN A 23 -1.07 5.95 -14.75
N GLN A 24 -2.12 6.75 -14.62
CA GLN A 24 -3.08 6.55 -13.54
C GLN A 24 -3.67 5.15 -13.63
N ILE A 25 -4.03 4.61 -12.47
CA ILE A 25 -4.57 3.26 -12.30
C ILE A 25 -3.49 2.21 -12.56
N ASN A 26 -2.90 2.16 -13.75
CA ASN A 26 -1.93 1.12 -14.09
C ASN A 26 -0.66 1.20 -13.25
N TYR A 27 -0.10 2.39 -13.09
CA TYR A 27 1.14 2.54 -12.36
C TYR A 27 1.00 2.08 -10.90
N PRO A 28 0.02 2.60 -10.14
CA PRO A 28 -0.11 2.15 -8.75
C PRO A 28 -0.58 0.70 -8.63
N ALA A 29 -1.35 0.17 -9.59
CA ALA A 29 -1.75 -1.24 -9.55
C ALA A 29 -0.54 -2.15 -9.70
N LEU A 30 0.34 -1.84 -10.65
CA LEU A 30 1.56 -2.62 -10.85
C LEU A 30 2.50 -2.47 -9.66
N GLY A 31 2.60 -1.25 -9.11
CA GLY A 31 3.42 -1.01 -7.95
C GLY A 31 2.93 -1.80 -6.74
N LEU A 32 1.63 -1.85 -6.53
CA LEU A 32 1.04 -2.62 -5.44
C LEU A 32 1.39 -4.10 -5.57
N ALA A 33 1.23 -4.66 -6.75
CA ALA A 33 1.55 -6.06 -6.99
C ALA A 33 3.03 -6.34 -6.71
N GLY A 34 3.91 -5.46 -7.15
CA GLY A 34 5.33 -5.60 -6.91
C GLY A 34 5.69 -5.56 -5.43
N GLU A 35 5.10 -4.64 -4.68
CA GLU A 35 5.39 -4.50 -3.26
C GLU A 35 4.84 -5.69 -2.46
N VAL A 36 3.69 -6.22 -2.82
CA VAL A 36 3.17 -7.44 -2.19
C VAL A 36 4.16 -8.60 -2.44
N GLY A 37 4.70 -8.68 -3.66
CA GLY A 37 5.73 -9.67 -3.96
C GLY A 37 6.97 -9.52 -3.08
N GLU A 38 7.38 -8.28 -2.79
CA GLU A 38 8.51 -8.03 -1.91
C GLU A 38 8.26 -8.51 -0.49
N VAL A 39 7.04 -8.29 0.02
CA VAL A 39 6.64 -8.83 1.33
C VAL A 39 6.78 -10.35 1.32
N CYS A 40 6.26 -11.00 0.29
CA CYS A 40 6.32 -12.45 0.17
C CYS A 40 7.77 -12.96 0.08
N ASN A 41 8.63 -12.26 -0.65
CA ASN A 41 10.03 -12.63 -0.77
C ASN A 41 10.75 -12.57 0.57
N LYS A 42 10.47 -11.55 1.35
CA LYS A 42 11.08 -11.43 2.67
C LYS A 42 10.58 -12.51 3.64
N LEU A 43 9.30 -12.83 3.56
CA LEU A 43 8.74 -13.90 4.40
C LEU A 43 9.28 -15.28 4.02
N LYS A 44 9.57 -15.51 2.74
CA LYS A 44 10.17 -16.77 2.31
C LYS A 44 11.51 -17.03 2.99
N LYS A 45 12.23 -15.98 3.33
CA LYS A 45 13.53 -16.13 4.00
C LYS A 45 13.40 -16.79 5.37
N LEU A 46 12.26 -16.62 6.03
CA LEU A 46 12.03 -17.29 7.31
C LEU A 46 11.95 -18.81 7.16
N ILE A 47 11.48 -19.26 5.99
CA ILE A 47 11.36 -20.69 5.72
C ILE A 47 12.69 -21.26 5.21
N ARG A 48 13.35 -20.50 4.34
CA ARG A 48 14.52 -20.99 3.61
C ARG A 48 15.83 -20.76 4.37
N ASP A 49 15.96 -19.62 5.04
CA ASP A 49 17.19 -19.20 5.65
C ASP A 49 17.10 -19.28 7.18
N ASP A 50 18.23 -19.31 7.84
CA ASP A 50 18.28 -19.37 9.31
C ASP A 50 18.21 -17.95 9.88
N ILE A 51 17.05 -17.33 9.76
CA ILE A 51 16.80 -15.98 10.28
C ILE A 51 15.50 -15.97 11.08
N THR A 52 15.33 -14.95 11.93
CA THR A 52 14.16 -14.79 12.74
C THR A 52 13.29 -13.65 12.22
N LEU A 53 12.05 -13.60 12.70
CA LEU A 53 11.15 -12.51 12.37
C LEU A 53 11.73 -11.16 12.77
N ASP A 54 12.41 -11.08 13.91
CA ASP A 54 13.04 -9.83 14.34
C ASP A 54 14.06 -9.31 13.33
N ASP A 55 14.74 -10.22 12.64
CA ASP A 55 15.76 -9.84 11.65
C ASP A 55 15.16 -9.07 10.46
N ILE A 56 13.90 -9.32 10.12
CA ILE A 56 13.27 -8.72 8.94
C ILE A 56 12.08 -7.81 9.27
N ARG A 57 11.81 -7.59 10.56
CA ARG A 57 10.63 -6.83 10.99
C ARG A 57 10.61 -5.42 10.41
N ASP A 58 11.74 -4.71 10.48
CA ASP A 58 11.79 -3.34 9.96
C ASP A 58 11.64 -3.31 8.43
N ASP A 59 12.24 -4.29 7.75
CA ASP A 59 12.08 -4.39 6.30
C ASP A 59 10.62 -4.65 5.93
N LEU A 60 9.94 -5.53 6.68
CA LEU A 60 8.53 -5.81 6.42
C LEU A 60 7.68 -4.57 6.66
N LYS A 61 7.99 -3.81 7.70
CA LYS A 61 7.27 -2.58 7.98
C LYS A 61 7.37 -1.61 6.81
N SER A 62 8.56 -1.46 6.25
CA SER A 62 8.79 -0.59 5.10
C SER A 62 8.00 -1.06 3.89
N GLU A 63 8.05 -2.37 3.59
CA GLU A 63 7.31 -2.90 2.44
C GLU A 63 5.80 -2.78 2.60
N LEU A 64 5.30 -2.98 3.83
CA LEU A 64 3.87 -2.81 4.09
C LEU A 64 3.44 -1.36 3.94
N GLY A 65 4.32 -0.43 4.34
CA GLY A 65 4.07 0.99 4.11
C GLY A 65 3.96 1.31 2.63
N ASP A 66 4.85 0.74 1.82
CA ASP A 66 4.80 0.93 0.37
C ASP A 66 3.52 0.35 -0.23
N CYS A 67 3.08 -0.82 0.26
CA CYS A 67 1.81 -1.40 -0.17
C CYS A 67 0.65 -0.46 0.13
N LEU A 68 0.63 0.11 1.32
CA LEU A 68 -0.44 1.03 1.72
C LEU A 68 -0.45 2.27 0.84
N TRP A 69 0.74 2.80 0.52
CA TRP A 69 0.85 3.97 -0.34
C TRP A 69 0.25 3.70 -1.73
N TYR A 70 0.65 2.59 -2.35
CA TYR A 70 0.12 2.23 -3.67
C TYR A 70 -1.38 1.98 -3.63
N LEU A 71 -1.86 1.32 -2.56
CA LEU A 71 -3.28 1.06 -2.41
C LEU A 71 -4.08 2.35 -2.31
N ALA A 72 -3.59 3.30 -1.50
CA ALA A 72 -4.26 4.58 -1.32
C ALA A 72 -4.29 5.39 -2.61
N VAL A 73 -3.18 5.41 -3.35
CA VAL A 73 -3.07 6.17 -4.58
C VAL A 73 -3.91 5.51 -5.69
N LEU A 74 -3.94 4.19 -5.74
CA LEU A 74 -4.79 3.47 -6.69
C LEU A 74 -6.27 3.80 -6.43
N ALA A 75 -6.68 3.80 -5.16
CA ALA A 75 -8.04 4.14 -4.81
C ALA A 75 -8.38 5.57 -5.26
N ARG A 76 -7.45 6.51 -5.09
CA ARG A 76 -7.64 7.88 -5.58
C ARG A 76 -7.83 7.90 -7.08
N ASP A 77 -7.00 7.17 -7.82
CA ASP A 77 -7.07 7.12 -9.29
C ASP A 77 -8.41 6.54 -9.77
N LEU A 78 -8.98 5.64 -8.99
CA LEU A 78 -10.29 5.05 -9.27
C LEU A 78 -11.44 5.91 -8.73
N GLU A 79 -11.11 7.09 -8.18
CA GLU A 79 -12.07 8.02 -7.60
C GLU A 79 -12.83 7.42 -6.41
N LEU A 80 -12.13 6.60 -5.62
CA LEU A 80 -12.68 6.00 -4.42
C LEU A 80 -12.08 6.67 -3.19
N SER A 81 -12.91 6.92 -2.19
CA SER A 81 -12.42 7.32 -0.88
C SER A 81 -12.61 6.16 0.09
N TRP A 82 -11.76 6.09 1.10
CA TRP A 82 -11.84 5.02 2.09
C TRP A 82 -13.20 4.98 2.79
N MET A 83 -13.73 6.13 3.14
CA MET A 83 -15.02 6.21 3.84
C MET A 83 -16.15 5.60 3.01
N ARG A 84 -16.20 5.98 1.72
CA ARG A 84 -17.25 5.45 0.83
C ARG A 84 -17.08 3.96 0.62
N SER A 85 -15.85 3.51 0.40
CA SER A 85 -15.58 2.09 0.19
C SER A 85 -15.98 1.26 1.39
N GLN A 86 -15.65 1.72 2.59
CA GLN A 86 -16.00 1.05 3.83
C GLN A 86 -17.49 0.98 4.03
N ASN A 87 -18.20 2.07 3.75
CA ASN A 87 -19.65 2.10 3.88
C ASN A 87 -20.32 1.10 2.94
N LYS A 88 -19.83 1.00 1.72
CA LYS A 88 -20.35 0.02 0.77
C LYS A 88 -20.09 -1.40 1.24
N THR A 89 -18.93 -1.64 1.79
CA THR A 89 -18.57 -2.96 2.32
C THR A 89 -19.52 -3.37 3.43
N TYR A 90 -19.84 -2.46 4.32
CA TYR A 90 -20.75 -2.75 5.42
C TYR A 90 -22.16 -3.06 4.96
N ARG A 91 -22.57 -2.47 3.86
CA ARG A 91 -23.93 -2.70 3.34
C ARG A 91 -24.08 -4.04 2.68
N ASN A 92 -22.98 -4.60 2.26
CA ASN A 92 -22.97 -5.91 1.61
C ASN A 92 -22.80 -7.00 2.67
#